data_db7a29d720a5371fd2145c2afff479f6
#
_entry.id   db7a29d720a5371fd2145c2afff479f6
#
_cell.length_a   1.000
_cell.length_b   1.000
_cell.length_c   1.000
_cell.angle_alpha   90.00
_cell.angle_beta   90.00
_cell.angle_gamma   90.00
#
_symmetry.space_group_name_H-M   'P 1'
#
loop_
_entity.id
_entity.type
_entity.pdbx_description
1 polymer ?
#
loop_
_entity_poly.entity_id
_entity_poly.type
_entity_poly.pdbx_seq_one_letter_code
_entity_poly.pdbx_strand_id
1 'polypeptide(L)'
;MKASDLILVTKENKEELKNKPDIIDPTALYIHSAIHEKAPHARCIFHVHSKYATALSTLKDPVMKPIDQNTMMFYNRVSAFKEFGGLGLEEESIKMANALGNKQHMLLANHGILTTGRTVAEGFNSLYYFERAAETYLTALSTNQELNVVSHEIAEKTAEEHENFPTD
;
A
#
# COMPACT_ATOMS: atom_id res chain seq x y z
N MET A 1 4.71 23.06 2.77
CA MET A 1 4.05 22.71 1.51
C MET A 1 2.71 23.45 1.44
N LYS A 2 2.41 24.09 0.32
CA LYS A 2 1.14 24.79 0.04
C LYS A 2 0.46 24.08 -1.12
N ALA A 3 -0.84 24.30 -1.33
CA ALA A 3 -1.57 23.75 -2.48
C ALA A 3 -0.94 24.18 -3.83
N SER A 4 -0.34 25.38 -3.87
CA SER A 4 0.42 25.87 -5.04
C SER A 4 1.70 25.08 -5.36
N ASP A 5 2.19 24.27 -4.41
CA ASP A 5 3.40 23.48 -4.59
C ASP A 5 3.09 22.13 -5.25
N LEU A 6 1.80 21.80 -5.41
CA LEU A 6 1.36 20.59 -6.09
C LEU A 6 1.54 20.70 -7.60
N ILE A 7 2.02 19.63 -8.22
CA ILE A 7 2.25 19.55 -9.66
C ILE A 7 1.15 18.73 -10.31
N LEU A 8 0.47 19.31 -11.28
CA LEU A 8 -0.50 18.58 -12.07
C LEU A 8 0.21 17.81 -13.19
N VAL A 9 0.11 16.49 -13.12
CA VAL A 9 0.59 15.60 -14.19
C VAL A 9 -0.59 15.22 -15.07
N THR A 10 -0.47 15.43 -16.37
CA THR A 10 -1.44 15.04 -17.40
C THR A 10 -0.77 14.14 -18.43
N LYS A 11 -1.56 13.55 -19.34
CA LYS A 11 -1.00 12.74 -20.45
C LYS A 11 -0.11 13.58 -21.35
N GLU A 12 -0.43 14.86 -21.51
CA GLU A 12 0.27 15.79 -22.40
C GLU A 12 1.64 16.22 -21.85
N ASN A 13 1.77 16.41 -20.51
CA ASN A 13 3.01 16.89 -19.90
C ASN A 13 3.87 15.80 -19.24
N LYS A 14 3.36 14.56 -19.13
CA LYS A 14 4.04 13.45 -18.45
C LYS A 14 5.45 13.20 -19.03
N GLU A 15 5.57 13.16 -20.37
CA GLU A 15 6.85 12.89 -21.02
C GLU A 15 7.87 14.02 -20.79
N GLU A 16 7.42 15.26 -20.75
CA GLU A 16 8.27 16.40 -20.39
C GLU A 16 8.74 16.32 -18.94
N LEU A 17 7.83 15.98 -18.01
CA LEU A 17 8.13 15.90 -16.58
C LEU A 17 9.08 14.76 -16.22
N LYS A 18 9.07 13.65 -16.97
CA LYS A 18 10.07 12.55 -16.78
C LYS A 18 11.52 13.04 -16.84
N ASN A 19 11.78 14.09 -17.61
CA ASN A 19 13.11 14.66 -17.80
C ASN A 19 13.42 15.82 -16.84
N LYS A 20 12.56 16.04 -15.82
CA LYS A 20 12.69 17.14 -14.85
C LYS A 20 12.71 16.60 -13.40
N PRO A 21 13.76 15.86 -13.00
CA PRO A 21 13.83 15.25 -11.66
C PRO A 21 13.84 16.29 -10.53
N ASP A 22 14.24 17.53 -10.81
CA ASP A 22 14.20 18.64 -9.85
C ASP A 22 12.76 19.11 -9.55
N ILE A 23 11.80 18.76 -10.41
CA ILE A 23 10.40 19.15 -10.28
C ILE A 23 9.55 18.02 -9.70
N ILE A 24 9.75 16.80 -10.18
CA ILE A 24 9.00 15.62 -9.77
C ILE A 24 9.94 14.42 -9.67
N ASP A 25 9.76 13.64 -8.60
CA ASP A 25 10.47 12.37 -8.45
C ASP A 25 10.05 11.40 -9.58
N PRO A 26 11.00 10.96 -10.43
CA PRO A 26 10.68 10.03 -11.52
C PRO A 26 10.06 8.72 -11.03
N THR A 27 10.49 8.19 -9.89
CA THR A 27 9.95 6.94 -9.33
C THR A 27 8.48 7.09 -8.98
N ALA A 28 8.12 8.20 -8.31
CA ALA A 28 6.73 8.52 -8.03
C ALA A 28 5.91 8.70 -9.31
N LEU A 29 6.46 9.40 -10.31
CA LEU A 29 5.78 9.61 -11.59
C LEU A 29 5.45 8.28 -12.30
N TYR A 30 6.39 7.34 -12.36
CA TYR A 30 6.19 6.04 -13.01
C TYR A 30 5.17 5.18 -12.25
N ILE A 31 5.37 5.00 -10.94
CA ILE A 31 4.53 4.14 -10.10
C ILE A 31 3.08 4.65 -10.09
N HIS A 32 2.88 5.94 -9.76
CA HIS A 32 1.55 6.53 -9.68
C HIS A 32 0.84 6.50 -11.04
N SER A 33 1.54 6.86 -12.12
CA SER A 33 0.95 6.83 -13.46
C SER A 33 0.49 5.43 -13.85
N ALA A 34 1.33 4.41 -13.66
CA ALA A 34 1.00 3.04 -14.03
C ALA A 34 -0.22 2.51 -13.24
N ILE A 35 -0.29 2.83 -11.94
CA ILE A 35 -1.41 2.39 -11.10
C ILE A 35 -2.69 3.14 -11.48
N HIS A 36 -2.65 4.47 -11.65
CA HIS A 36 -3.84 5.23 -12.06
C HIS A 36 -4.39 4.80 -13.43
N GLU A 37 -3.52 4.39 -14.34
CA GLU A 37 -3.93 3.89 -15.67
C GLU A 37 -4.58 2.50 -15.59
N LYS A 38 -4.11 1.61 -14.72
CA LYS A 38 -4.54 0.19 -14.67
C LYS A 38 -5.56 -0.13 -13.58
N ALA A 39 -5.60 0.66 -12.51
CA ALA A 39 -6.45 0.46 -11.35
C ALA A 39 -7.41 1.65 -11.14
N PRO A 40 -8.55 1.71 -11.84
CA PRO A 40 -9.49 2.86 -11.78
C PRO A 40 -10.04 3.15 -10.37
N HIS A 41 -10.03 2.16 -9.48
CA HIS A 41 -10.43 2.31 -8.07
C HIS A 41 -9.40 3.10 -7.25
N ALA A 42 -8.12 3.11 -7.65
CA ALA A 42 -7.02 3.78 -6.98
C ALA A 42 -7.00 5.28 -7.35
N ARG A 43 -7.95 6.07 -6.84
CA ARG A 43 -8.04 7.51 -7.11
C ARG A 43 -7.04 8.33 -6.30
N CYS A 44 -6.63 7.82 -5.16
CA CYS A 44 -5.55 8.34 -4.33
C CYS A 44 -4.56 7.22 -4.06
N ILE A 45 -3.27 7.52 -4.08
CA ILE A 45 -2.20 6.56 -3.83
C ILE A 45 -1.25 7.17 -2.81
N PHE A 46 -0.90 6.38 -1.80
CA PHE A 46 0.20 6.65 -0.89
C PHE A 46 1.24 5.54 -1.02
N HIS A 47 2.48 5.93 -1.19
CA HIS A 47 3.61 5.01 -1.11
C HIS A 47 4.62 5.57 -0.11
N VAL A 48 4.95 4.77 0.90
CA VAL A 48 5.86 5.18 1.98
C VAL A 48 6.71 4.01 2.46
N HIS A 49 7.86 4.35 3.06
CA HIS A 49 8.74 3.43 3.75
C HIS A 49 8.57 3.57 5.27
N SER A 50 7.35 3.39 5.76
CA SER A 50 7.07 3.48 7.19
C SER A 50 7.70 2.30 7.94
N LYS A 51 8.04 2.51 9.20
CA LYS A 51 8.90 1.62 9.98
C LYS A 51 8.44 0.17 10.00
N TYR A 52 7.18 -0.06 10.37
CA TYR A 52 6.69 -1.43 10.59
C TYR A 52 6.21 -2.08 9.30
N ALA A 53 5.60 -1.32 8.38
CA ALA A 53 5.26 -1.86 7.07
C ALA A 53 6.52 -2.24 6.28
N THR A 54 7.58 -1.43 6.35
CA THR A 54 8.86 -1.77 5.74
C THR A 54 9.48 -3.01 6.41
N ALA A 55 9.50 -3.07 7.75
CA ALA A 55 9.98 -4.25 8.46
C ALA A 55 9.20 -5.52 8.08
N LEU A 56 7.86 -5.42 7.98
CA LEU A 56 7.00 -6.52 7.54
C LEU A 56 7.37 -6.96 6.10
N SER A 57 7.61 -6.01 5.20
CA SER A 57 7.94 -6.29 3.79
C SER A 57 9.27 -7.04 3.60
N THR A 58 10.15 -7.05 4.62
CA THR A 58 11.42 -7.79 4.60
C THR A 58 11.28 -9.27 4.99
N LEU A 59 10.12 -9.68 5.47
CA LEU A 59 9.88 -11.06 5.82
C LEU A 59 9.72 -11.92 4.54
N LYS A 60 10.16 -13.17 4.59
CA LYS A 60 9.98 -14.14 3.51
C LYS A 60 8.51 -14.34 3.16
N ASP A 61 7.65 -14.32 4.17
CA ASP A 61 6.20 -14.36 4.04
C ASP A 61 5.62 -13.16 4.80
N PRO A 62 5.35 -12.03 4.09
CA PRO A 62 4.92 -10.78 4.71
C PRO A 62 3.41 -10.73 4.98
N VAL A 63 2.76 -11.87 5.10
CA VAL A 63 1.31 -11.95 5.38
C VAL A 63 1.07 -11.84 6.88
N MET A 64 0.33 -10.82 7.29
CA MET A 64 -0.15 -10.70 8.67
C MET A 64 -1.26 -11.72 8.96
N LYS A 65 -1.07 -12.52 10.01
CA LYS A 65 -2.15 -13.35 10.54
C LYS A 65 -3.17 -12.47 11.28
N PRO A 66 -4.46 -12.83 11.27
CA PRO A 66 -5.50 -12.08 11.95
C PRO A 66 -5.43 -12.33 13.47
N ILE A 67 -4.75 -11.43 14.19
CA ILE A 67 -4.53 -11.55 15.65
C ILE A 67 -5.19 -10.42 16.45
N ASP A 68 -5.60 -9.35 15.78
CA ASP A 68 -6.32 -8.23 16.36
C ASP A 68 -7.22 -7.58 15.31
N GLN A 69 -8.03 -6.62 15.74
CA GLN A 69 -8.98 -5.95 14.86
C GLN A 69 -8.30 -5.22 13.70
N ASN A 70 -7.13 -4.62 13.91
CA ASN A 70 -6.42 -3.91 12.87
C ASN A 70 -5.83 -4.88 11.83
N THR A 71 -5.25 -6.00 12.24
CA THR A 71 -4.75 -7.01 11.29
C THR A 71 -5.87 -7.66 10.49
N MET A 72 -7.08 -7.79 11.09
CA MET A 72 -8.26 -8.30 10.38
C MET A 72 -8.77 -7.34 9.30
N MET A 73 -8.61 -6.02 9.43
CA MET A 73 -8.94 -5.06 8.35
C MET A 73 -8.25 -5.41 7.03
N PHE A 74 -7.04 -5.96 7.12
CA PHE A 74 -6.19 -6.24 5.96
C PHE A 74 -6.18 -7.72 5.56
N TYR A 75 -6.98 -8.55 6.22
CA TYR A 75 -7.06 -9.97 5.96
C TYR A 75 -7.53 -10.22 4.51
N ASN A 76 -6.72 -10.93 3.72
CA ASN A 76 -6.94 -11.15 2.29
C ASN A 76 -7.08 -9.87 1.43
N ARG A 77 -6.76 -8.67 1.94
CA ARG A 77 -6.91 -7.38 1.25
C ARG A 77 -5.58 -6.81 0.73
N VAL A 78 -4.48 -7.48 1.02
CA VAL A 78 -3.14 -7.02 0.65
C VAL A 78 -2.59 -7.90 -0.46
N SER A 79 -2.07 -7.29 -1.52
CA SER A 79 -1.23 -7.98 -2.49
C SER A 79 0.24 -7.85 -2.10
N ALA A 80 1.11 -8.67 -2.69
CA ALA A 80 2.54 -8.59 -2.47
C ALA A 80 3.27 -8.55 -3.82
N PHE A 81 4.08 -7.53 -4.02
CA PHE A 81 5.02 -7.45 -5.12
C PHE A 81 6.38 -7.96 -4.65
N LYS A 82 6.74 -9.18 -5.06
CA LYS A 82 7.94 -9.90 -4.60
C LYS A 82 9.18 -9.62 -5.44
N GLU A 83 9.01 -9.09 -6.64
CA GLU A 83 10.07 -8.77 -7.57
C GLU A 83 10.58 -7.34 -7.32
N PHE A 84 11.41 -7.15 -6.30
CA PHE A 84 12.06 -5.87 -6.09
C PHE A 84 13.28 -5.78 -6.99
N GLY A 85 13.18 -4.99 -8.08
CA GLY A 85 14.20 -4.89 -9.11
C GLY A 85 14.95 -3.54 -9.15
N GLY A 86 14.61 -2.60 -8.26
CA GLY A 86 15.27 -1.30 -8.25
C GLY A 86 14.39 -0.16 -7.75
N LEU A 87 14.13 0.84 -8.60
CA LEU A 87 13.46 2.09 -8.21
C LEU A 87 11.99 2.18 -8.69
N GLY A 88 11.41 1.13 -9.24
CA GLY A 88 10.04 1.13 -9.74
C GLY A 88 9.84 1.91 -11.05
N LEU A 89 10.88 2.00 -11.88
CA LEU A 89 10.83 2.70 -13.17
C LEU A 89 10.20 1.83 -14.25
N GLU A 90 9.60 2.46 -15.26
CA GLU A 90 9.07 1.85 -16.50
C GLU A 90 8.39 0.47 -16.33
N GLU A 91 9.05 -0.59 -16.79
CA GLU A 91 8.49 -1.95 -16.78
C GLU A 91 8.14 -2.44 -15.37
N GLU A 92 8.93 -2.07 -14.37
CA GLU A 92 8.68 -2.44 -12.98
C GLU A 92 7.39 -1.81 -12.46
N SER A 93 7.13 -0.53 -12.79
CA SER A 93 5.88 0.16 -12.41
C SER A 93 4.64 -0.52 -13.00
N ILE A 94 4.75 -1.04 -14.24
CA ILE A 94 3.68 -1.80 -14.89
C ILE A 94 3.43 -3.14 -14.18
N LYS A 95 4.49 -3.85 -13.80
CA LYS A 95 4.40 -5.09 -13.02
C LYS A 95 3.78 -4.85 -11.65
N MET A 96 4.15 -3.75 -10.98
CA MET A 96 3.56 -3.33 -9.71
C MET A 96 2.07 -3.07 -9.85
N ALA A 97 1.64 -2.32 -10.87
CA ALA A 97 0.22 -2.07 -11.12
C ALA A 97 -0.57 -3.36 -11.41
N ASN A 98 0.03 -4.31 -12.13
CA ASN A 98 -0.57 -5.63 -12.36
C ASN A 98 -0.66 -6.45 -11.05
N ALA A 99 0.36 -6.39 -10.19
CA ALA A 99 0.39 -7.09 -8.90
C ALA A 99 -0.62 -6.50 -7.90
N LEU A 100 -0.89 -5.21 -7.95
CA LEU A 100 -1.95 -4.58 -7.16
C LEU A 100 -3.32 -5.18 -7.55
N GLY A 101 -3.59 -5.30 -8.86
CA GLY A 101 -4.84 -5.83 -9.37
C GLY A 101 -6.04 -5.03 -8.88
N ASN A 102 -6.99 -5.71 -8.26
CA ASN A 102 -8.19 -5.11 -7.66
C ASN A 102 -8.05 -4.84 -6.14
N LYS A 103 -6.87 -5.06 -5.56
CA LYS A 103 -6.61 -4.80 -4.14
C LYS A 103 -6.37 -3.31 -3.89
N GLN A 104 -6.60 -2.89 -2.65
CA GLN A 104 -6.34 -1.51 -2.21
C GLN A 104 -4.95 -1.34 -1.60
N HIS A 105 -4.30 -2.44 -1.21
CA HIS A 105 -3.02 -2.40 -0.50
C HIS A 105 -2.03 -3.35 -1.16
N MET A 106 -0.76 -2.94 -1.20
CA MET A 106 0.31 -3.79 -1.74
C MET A 106 1.59 -3.58 -0.94
N LEU A 107 2.13 -4.68 -0.39
CA LEU A 107 3.48 -4.70 0.13
C LEU A 107 4.48 -4.89 -0.99
N LEU A 108 5.50 -4.05 -0.99
CA LEU A 108 6.64 -4.13 -1.90
C LEU A 108 7.80 -4.79 -1.14
N ALA A 109 8.22 -5.98 -1.57
CA ALA A 109 9.25 -6.75 -0.87
C ALA A 109 10.53 -5.92 -0.67
N ASN A 110 11.06 -5.93 0.57
CA ASN A 110 12.24 -5.17 1.00
C ASN A 110 12.16 -3.65 0.75
N HIS A 111 10.96 -3.09 0.63
CA HIS A 111 10.81 -1.70 0.21
C HIS A 111 9.84 -0.92 1.11
N GLY A 112 8.57 -1.31 1.15
CA GLY A 112 7.56 -0.60 1.92
C GLY A 112 6.14 -0.99 1.56
N ILE A 113 5.22 -0.02 1.74
CA ILE A 113 3.78 -0.20 1.52
C ILE A 113 3.27 0.80 0.48
N LEU A 114 2.32 0.36 -0.32
CA LEU A 114 1.48 1.19 -1.15
C LEU A 114 0.03 0.98 -0.74
N THR A 115 -0.68 2.06 -0.44
CA THR A 115 -2.11 2.05 -0.16
C THR A 115 -2.85 2.94 -1.14
N THR A 116 -4.07 2.57 -1.47
CA THR A 116 -4.94 3.34 -2.35
C THR A 116 -6.25 3.66 -1.67
N GLY A 117 -6.97 4.64 -2.21
CA GLY A 117 -8.28 5.01 -1.73
C GLY A 117 -9.07 5.78 -2.79
N ARG A 118 -10.37 5.91 -2.59
CA ARG A 118 -11.25 6.77 -3.41
C ARG A 118 -11.03 8.24 -3.12
N THR A 119 -10.56 8.54 -1.90
CA THR A 119 -10.23 9.87 -1.41
C THR A 119 -8.88 9.87 -0.71
N VAL A 120 -8.31 11.07 -0.49
CA VAL A 120 -7.08 11.24 0.30
C VAL A 120 -7.28 10.73 1.74
N ALA A 121 -8.43 11.03 2.34
CA ALA A 121 -8.74 10.59 3.69
C ALA A 121 -8.77 9.06 3.81
N GLU A 122 -9.43 8.38 2.88
CA GLU A 122 -9.51 6.91 2.85
C GLU A 122 -8.12 6.27 2.68
N GLY A 123 -7.32 6.75 1.71
CA GLY A 123 -5.97 6.23 1.50
C GLY A 123 -5.05 6.47 2.69
N PHE A 124 -5.14 7.63 3.34
CA PHE A 124 -4.37 7.93 4.55
C PHE A 124 -4.81 7.08 5.74
N ASN A 125 -6.11 6.90 5.94
CA ASN A 125 -6.66 6.04 6.99
C ASN A 125 -6.16 4.61 6.84
N SER A 126 -6.20 4.07 5.62
CA SER A 126 -5.66 2.74 5.31
C SER A 126 -4.17 2.64 5.64
N LEU A 127 -3.38 3.66 5.28
CA LEU A 127 -1.95 3.71 5.57
C LEU A 127 -1.68 3.71 7.08
N TYR A 128 -2.41 4.55 7.82
CA TYR A 128 -2.27 4.67 9.27
C TYR A 128 -2.56 3.34 9.98
N TYR A 129 -3.70 2.72 9.65
CA TYR A 129 -4.07 1.46 10.30
C TYR A 129 -3.20 0.28 9.84
N PHE A 130 -2.71 0.30 8.60
CA PHE A 130 -1.75 -0.72 8.16
C PHE A 130 -0.46 -0.69 8.97
N GLU A 131 0.08 0.50 9.20
CA GLU A 131 1.28 0.67 10.03
C GLU A 131 1.03 0.19 11.47
N ARG A 132 -0.13 0.50 12.05
CA ARG A 132 -0.54 0.03 13.38
C ARG A 132 -0.70 -1.49 13.44
N ALA A 133 -1.30 -2.09 12.43
CA ALA A 133 -1.44 -3.54 12.31
C ALA A 133 -0.07 -4.24 12.22
N ALA A 134 0.80 -3.70 11.38
CA ALA A 134 2.17 -4.21 11.23
C ALA A 134 2.98 -4.09 12.53
N GLU A 135 2.86 -2.97 13.26
CA GLU A 135 3.48 -2.77 14.58
C GLU A 135 3.03 -3.84 15.57
N THR A 136 1.71 -4.02 15.72
CA THR A 136 1.14 -5.02 16.63
C THR A 136 1.61 -6.43 16.26
N TYR A 137 1.52 -6.77 14.98
CA TYR A 137 1.89 -8.10 14.49
C TYR A 137 3.37 -8.42 14.73
N LEU A 138 4.28 -7.52 14.34
CA LEU A 138 5.72 -7.72 14.52
C LEU A 138 6.14 -7.71 15.99
N THR A 139 5.49 -6.88 16.83
CA THR A 139 5.70 -6.87 18.28
C THR A 139 5.28 -8.21 18.90
N ALA A 140 4.11 -8.75 18.52
CA ALA A 140 3.65 -10.04 19.00
C ALA A 140 4.61 -11.17 18.54
N LEU A 141 5.06 -11.15 17.28
CA LEU A 141 6.05 -12.12 16.77
C LEU A 141 7.38 -12.08 17.55
N SER A 142 7.83 -10.90 17.98
CA SER A 142 9.10 -10.73 18.70
C SER A 142 9.12 -11.39 20.07
N THR A 143 7.96 -11.71 20.63
CA THR A 143 7.85 -12.41 21.91
C THR A 143 8.20 -13.90 21.83
N ASN A 144 8.26 -14.47 20.62
CA ASN A 144 8.38 -15.89 20.37
C ASN A 144 7.30 -16.76 21.06
N GLN A 145 6.18 -16.15 21.46
CA GLN A 145 5.03 -16.87 21.98
C GLN A 145 4.09 -17.27 20.83
N GLU A 146 3.29 -18.30 21.04
CA GLU A 146 2.28 -18.71 20.07
C GLU A 146 1.22 -17.61 19.94
N LEU A 147 0.88 -17.26 18.69
CA LEU A 147 -0.11 -16.23 18.40
C LEU A 147 -1.53 -16.81 18.55
N ASN A 148 -2.42 -16.07 19.23
CA ASN A 148 -3.84 -16.34 19.24
C ASN A 148 -4.48 -15.86 17.92
N VAL A 149 -4.52 -16.73 16.92
CA VAL A 149 -5.03 -16.42 15.58
C VAL A 149 -6.53 -16.73 15.52
N VAL A 150 -7.33 -15.76 15.09
CA VAL A 150 -8.78 -15.97 14.91
C VAL A 150 -9.08 -16.80 13.65
N SER A 151 -10.28 -17.39 13.60
CA SER A 151 -10.70 -18.19 12.46
C SER A 151 -10.82 -17.35 11.18
N HIS A 152 -10.71 -18.02 10.03
CA HIS A 152 -10.93 -17.40 8.73
C HIS A 152 -12.28 -16.66 8.64
N GLU A 153 -13.33 -17.30 9.14
CA GLU A 153 -14.69 -16.74 9.11
C GLU A 153 -14.79 -15.42 9.88
N ILE A 154 -14.21 -15.35 11.08
CA ILE A 154 -14.21 -14.13 11.90
C ILE A 154 -13.37 -13.05 11.22
N ALA A 155 -12.19 -13.41 10.71
CA ALA A 155 -11.29 -12.46 10.06
C ALA A 155 -11.92 -11.85 8.80
N GLU A 156 -12.53 -12.67 7.93
CA GLU A 156 -13.18 -12.20 6.72
C GLU A 156 -14.38 -11.31 7.02
N LYS A 157 -15.25 -11.74 7.93
CA LYS A 157 -16.39 -10.94 8.40
C LYS A 157 -15.95 -9.57 8.90
N THR A 158 -14.90 -9.52 9.74
CA THR A 158 -14.39 -8.26 10.28
C THR A 158 -13.84 -7.35 9.18
N ALA A 159 -13.12 -7.91 8.21
CA ALA A 159 -12.62 -7.15 7.06
C ALA A 159 -13.77 -6.54 6.24
N GLU A 160 -14.81 -7.34 5.94
CA GLU A 160 -16.01 -6.86 5.21
C GLU A 160 -16.76 -5.77 5.98
N GLU A 161 -16.89 -5.90 7.31
CA GLU A 161 -17.52 -4.88 8.15
C GLU A 161 -16.74 -3.56 8.09
N HIS A 162 -15.40 -3.60 8.10
CA HIS A 162 -14.55 -2.41 7.92
C HIS A 162 -14.69 -1.77 6.54
N GLU A 163 -14.74 -2.56 5.47
CA GLU A 163 -14.92 -2.05 4.10
C GLU A 163 -16.26 -1.34 3.90
N ASN A 164 -17.29 -1.79 4.60
CA ASN A 164 -18.65 -1.28 4.52
C ASN A 164 -19.00 -0.26 5.62
N PHE A 165 -18.08 0.01 6.53
CA PHE A 165 -18.32 0.98 7.61
C PHE A 165 -18.41 2.40 7.03
N PRO A 166 -19.48 3.16 7.33
CA PRO A 166 -19.61 4.52 6.82
C PRO A 166 -18.48 5.39 7.40
N THR A 167 -17.60 5.85 6.54
CA THR A 167 -16.64 6.90 6.86
C THR A 167 -17.21 8.20 6.32
N ASP A 168 -17.80 8.99 7.20
CA ASP A 168 -18.26 10.36 6.86
C ASP A 168 -17.08 11.30 6.57
#